data_17b9176940386c64baed2b48a8ba91c3
#
_entry.id   17b9176940386c64baed2b48a8ba91c3
#
_cell.length_a   1.000
_cell.length_b   1.000
_cell.length_c   1.000
_cell.angle_alpha   90.00
_cell.angle_beta   90.00
_cell.angle_gamma   90.00
#
_symmetry.space_group_name_H-M   'P 1'
#
loop_
_entity.id
_entity.type
_entity.pdbx_description
1 polymer ?
#
loop_
_entity_poly.entity_id
_entity_poly.type
_entity_poly.pdbx_seq_one_letter_code
_entity_poly.pdbx_strand_id
1 'polypeptide(L)'
;CHGASTIHSLIYRPLESKEEQPSFELWQQAPASNAKLIIIDECSMVDAELGRDLMSFGVPLLVLGDPAQLPPIQGGGFFTDCEPDAMLTEVHRQAQDDPIVRMSMDIREGRELEIGRHGESEVVSRSELDPDRVMGADQVLVGRNNTRRAYNMRVRQKQNIEDPFPVAGDKLVCLRNNRKKGLFNGGLWRVKSRTQPRGKSKILTMRLSPDEE
;
A
#
# COMPACT_ATOMS: atom_id res chain seq x y z
N CYS A 1 -1.44 -5.49 16.12
CA CYS A 1 -0.85 -4.26 16.69
C CYS A 1 -1.72 -3.81 17.84
N HIS A 2 -1.18 -3.76 19.07
CA HIS A 2 -1.91 -3.32 20.26
C HIS A 2 -2.10 -1.80 20.22
N GLY A 3 -3.30 -1.33 19.80
CA GLY A 3 -3.69 0.08 19.86
C GLY A 3 -3.08 1.01 18.81
N ALA A 4 -2.41 0.49 17.78
CA ALA A 4 -1.90 1.32 16.70
C ALA A 4 -3.02 1.94 15.86
N SER A 5 -2.79 3.15 15.37
CA SER A 5 -3.71 3.88 14.49
C SER A 5 -2.95 4.60 13.39
N THR A 6 -3.65 5.10 12.37
CA THR A 6 -3.01 5.97 11.38
C THR A 6 -2.71 7.33 11.97
N ILE A 7 -1.64 8.01 11.51
CA ILE A 7 -1.31 9.38 11.95
C ILE A 7 -2.52 10.30 11.78
N HIS A 8 -3.24 10.23 10.65
CA HIS A 8 -4.45 11.01 10.43
C HIS A 8 -5.49 10.85 11.54
N SER A 9 -5.75 9.62 12.00
CA SER A 9 -6.71 9.40 13.09
C SER A 9 -6.18 9.80 14.47
N LEU A 10 -4.87 9.98 14.59
CA LEU A 10 -4.21 10.40 15.82
C LEU A 10 -4.26 11.92 16.02
N ILE A 11 -4.22 12.72 14.95
CA ILE A 11 -4.06 14.18 15.00
C ILE A 11 -5.20 14.98 14.36
N TYR A 12 -5.97 14.37 13.43
CA TYR A 12 -7.05 15.06 12.73
C TYR A 12 -8.43 14.58 13.15
N ARG A 13 -9.42 15.44 12.97
CA ARG A 13 -10.83 15.08 12.99
C ARG A 13 -11.48 15.33 11.63
N PRO A 14 -12.46 14.51 11.22
CA PRO A 14 -13.18 14.76 9.99
C PRO A 14 -14.04 16.02 10.12
N LEU A 15 -14.00 16.86 9.11
CA LEU A 15 -14.98 17.95 8.95
C LEU A 15 -16.27 17.37 8.37
N GLU A 16 -17.43 17.82 8.88
CA GLU A 16 -18.72 17.53 8.27
C GLU A 16 -18.82 18.29 6.93
N SER A 17 -18.36 17.70 5.84
CA SER A 17 -18.52 18.24 4.49
C SER A 17 -19.55 17.44 3.71
N LYS A 18 -20.36 18.15 2.90
CA LYS A 18 -21.27 17.52 1.92
C LYS A 18 -20.52 17.05 0.65
N GLU A 19 -19.22 17.23 0.60
CA GLU A 19 -18.38 16.89 -0.54
C GLU A 19 -18.03 15.38 -0.55
N GLU A 20 -17.84 14.82 -1.74
CA GLU A 20 -17.51 13.41 -1.90
C GLU A 20 -16.13 13.02 -1.31
N GLN A 21 -15.28 14.00 -1.05
CA GLN A 21 -13.99 13.79 -0.39
C GLN A 21 -14.04 14.29 1.06
N PRO A 22 -13.72 13.45 2.04
CA PRO A 22 -13.64 13.87 3.43
C PRO A 22 -12.51 14.89 3.59
N SER A 23 -12.85 16.08 4.08
CA SER A 23 -11.88 17.06 4.56
C SER A 23 -11.55 16.81 6.03
N PHE A 24 -10.33 17.12 6.42
CA PHE A 24 -9.84 16.91 7.78
C PHE A 24 -9.26 18.21 8.31
N GLU A 25 -9.39 18.43 9.61
CA GLU A 25 -8.72 19.55 10.27
C GLU A 25 -7.86 19.07 11.44
N LEU A 26 -6.77 19.77 11.69
CA LEU A 26 -5.89 19.50 12.83
C LEU A 26 -6.66 19.74 14.13
N TRP A 27 -6.69 18.72 14.97
CA TRP A 27 -7.43 18.77 16.23
C TRP A 27 -6.49 18.88 17.42
N GLN A 28 -6.38 20.07 18.00
CA GLN A 28 -5.46 20.36 19.11
C GLN A 28 -5.67 19.48 20.34
N GLN A 29 -6.89 18.98 20.55
CA GLN A 29 -7.23 18.06 21.67
C GLN A 29 -7.24 16.59 21.20
N ALA A 30 -6.59 16.29 20.08
CA ALA A 30 -6.48 14.94 19.54
C ALA A 30 -5.79 13.99 20.54
N PRO A 31 -5.94 12.67 20.37
CA PRO A 31 -5.24 11.70 21.22
C PRO A 31 -3.74 11.93 21.31
N ALA A 32 -3.12 12.51 20.30
CA ALA A 32 -1.70 12.89 20.29
C ALA A 32 -1.35 13.81 21.46
N SER A 33 -2.20 14.78 21.82
CA SER A 33 -1.92 15.76 22.88
C SER A 33 -1.74 15.14 24.28
N ASN A 34 -2.26 13.95 24.50
CA ASN A 34 -2.17 13.23 25.77
C ASN A 34 -1.08 12.14 25.75
N ALA A 35 -0.39 11.95 24.65
CA ALA A 35 0.67 10.95 24.53
C ALA A 35 1.95 11.42 25.23
N LYS A 36 2.67 10.49 25.86
CA LYS A 36 4.01 10.75 26.40
C LYS A 36 5.12 10.50 25.41
N LEU A 37 4.85 9.66 24.42
CA LEU A 37 5.71 9.30 23.32
C LEU A 37 4.81 8.84 22.17
N ILE A 38 5.14 9.26 20.95
CA ILE A 38 4.51 8.75 19.73
C ILE A 38 5.55 7.94 18.98
N ILE A 39 5.22 6.71 18.62
CA ILE A 39 6.05 5.85 17.79
C ILE A 39 5.46 5.82 16.41
N ILE A 40 6.23 6.23 15.41
CA ILE A 40 5.87 6.22 14.00
C ILE A 40 6.60 5.06 13.35
N ASP A 41 5.85 4.17 12.74
CA ASP A 41 6.38 3.07 11.95
C ASP A 41 6.11 3.35 10.47
N GLU A 42 7.02 2.91 9.57
CA GLU A 42 6.92 3.11 8.12
C GLU A 42 6.79 4.60 7.72
N CYS A 43 7.71 5.44 8.19
CA CYS A 43 7.64 6.89 8.03
C CYS A 43 7.90 7.40 6.60
N SER A 44 8.29 6.54 5.65
CA SER A 44 8.72 6.92 4.31
C SER A 44 7.67 7.74 3.53
N MET A 45 6.39 7.54 3.82
CA MET A 45 5.27 8.22 3.14
C MET A 45 4.72 9.42 3.91
N VAL A 46 5.37 9.86 4.98
CA VAL A 46 4.97 11.06 5.74
C VAL A 46 5.49 12.29 5.00
N ASP A 47 4.57 13.08 4.44
CA ASP A 47 4.91 14.34 3.76
C ASP A 47 5.18 15.49 4.75
N ALA A 48 5.58 16.64 4.20
CA ALA A 48 5.97 17.79 4.99
C ALA A 48 4.82 18.44 5.78
N GLU A 49 3.57 18.35 5.29
CA GLU A 49 2.40 18.88 6.00
C GLU A 49 2.08 18.00 7.20
N LEU A 50 1.91 16.71 6.97
CA LEU A 50 1.61 15.74 8.00
C LEU A 50 2.69 15.69 9.09
N GLY A 51 3.96 15.80 8.70
CA GLY A 51 5.09 15.82 9.64
C GLY A 51 5.08 17.07 10.54
N ARG A 52 4.86 18.25 9.95
CA ARG A 52 4.76 19.50 10.73
C ARG A 52 3.58 19.49 11.68
N ASP A 53 2.42 19.03 11.22
CA ASP A 53 1.21 18.94 12.03
C ASP A 53 1.41 17.99 13.22
N LEU A 54 2.05 16.87 12.99
CA LEU A 54 2.38 15.91 14.06
C LEU A 54 3.35 16.52 15.07
N MET A 55 4.41 17.20 14.61
CA MET A 55 5.39 17.85 15.48
C MET A 55 4.80 19.02 16.28
N SER A 56 3.72 19.64 15.80
CA SER A 56 3.06 20.76 16.50
C SER A 56 2.49 20.39 17.87
N PHE A 57 2.31 19.11 18.14
CA PHE A 57 1.87 18.63 19.46
C PHE A 57 2.97 18.67 20.52
N GLY A 58 4.24 18.87 20.14
CA GLY A 58 5.36 18.94 21.08
C GLY A 58 5.65 17.66 21.86
N VAL A 59 5.12 16.53 21.41
CA VAL A 59 5.33 15.21 22.04
C VAL A 59 6.58 14.58 21.48
N PRO A 60 7.43 13.93 22.30
CA PRO A 60 8.59 13.18 21.80
C PRO A 60 8.17 12.13 20.78
N LEU A 61 8.95 12.01 19.70
CA LEU A 61 8.73 11.08 18.60
C LEU A 61 9.86 10.06 18.54
N LEU A 62 9.52 8.80 18.39
CA LEU A 62 10.40 7.74 17.91
C LEU A 62 9.96 7.39 16.50
N VAL A 63 10.82 7.66 15.52
CA VAL A 63 10.50 7.50 14.11
C VAL A 63 11.28 6.33 13.54
N LEU A 64 10.57 5.35 12.99
CA LEU A 64 11.12 4.16 12.37
C LEU A 64 10.74 4.17 10.89
N GLY A 65 11.68 3.86 10.02
CA GLY A 65 11.42 3.79 8.58
C GLY A 65 12.67 3.50 7.78
N ASP A 66 12.48 3.43 6.49
CA ASP A 66 13.54 3.13 5.54
C ASP A 66 13.60 4.22 4.47
N PRO A 67 14.70 4.98 4.36
CA PRO A 67 14.84 6.05 3.38
C PRO A 67 14.92 5.55 1.93
N ALA A 68 15.17 4.25 1.72
CA ALA A 68 15.16 3.65 0.39
C ALA A 68 13.77 3.18 -0.08
N GLN A 69 12.75 3.25 0.79
CA GLN A 69 11.37 3.00 0.41
C GLN A 69 10.77 4.17 -0.38
N LEU A 70 9.59 3.93 -0.99
CA LEU A 70 8.92 4.93 -1.80
C LEU A 70 8.56 6.18 -0.98
N PRO A 71 8.93 7.38 -1.46
CA PRO A 71 8.57 8.64 -0.81
C PRO A 71 7.08 8.96 -1.01
N PRO A 72 6.56 10.02 -0.36
CA PRO A 72 5.22 10.54 -0.62
C PRO A 72 5.02 10.89 -2.09
N ILE A 73 3.74 10.92 -2.53
CA ILE A 73 3.38 11.24 -3.93
C ILE A 73 3.78 12.68 -4.29
N GLN A 74 3.76 13.59 -3.31
CA GLN A 74 4.14 14.98 -3.47
C GLN A 74 5.21 15.36 -2.45
N GLY A 75 6.29 15.96 -2.93
CA GLY A 75 7.42 16.37 -2.11
C GLY A 75 8.34 15.23 -1.71
N GLY A 76 9.25 15.49 -0.78
CA GLY A 76 10.13 14.51 -0.13
C GLY A 76 9.50 13.95 1.15
N GLY A 77 10.08 12.89 1.70
CA GLY A 77 9.67 12.34 2.98
C GLY A 77 10.15 13.20 4.13
N PHE A 78 9.24 13.72 4.95
CA PHE A 78 9.56 14.65 6.02
C PHE A 78 10.63 14.13 6.99
N PHE A 79 10.56 12.86 7.33
CA PHE A 79 11.52 12.23 8.23
C PHE A 79 12.68 11.53 7.50
N THR A 80 12.48 11.10 6.25
CA THR A 80 13.51 10.39 5.47
C THR A 80 14.49 11.33 4.79
N ASP A 81 14.16 12.62 4.68
CA ASP A 81 15.08 13.67 4.18
C ASP A 81 16.08 14.14 5.27
N CYS A 82 15.91 13.67 6.50
CA CYS A 82 16.82 13.95 7.62
C CYS A 82 17.86 12.84 7.78
N GLU A 83 19.04 13.19 8.28
CA GLU A 83 20.02 12.17 8.69
C GLU A 83 19.47 11.39 9.89
N PRO A 84 19.43 10.04 9.84
CA PRO A 84 18.91 9.25 10.94
C PRO A 84 19.88 9.23 12.13
N ASP A 85 19.35 9.27 13.36
CA ASP A 85 20.16 9.12 14.58
C ASP A 85 20.84 7.73 14.67
N ALA A 86 20.22 6.71 14.07
CA ALA A 86 20.77 5.36 13.96
C ALA A 86 20.29 4.68 12.67
N MET A 87 21.20 4.00 11.99
CA MET A 87 20.92 3.24 10.77
C MET A 87 21.31 1.79 10.97
N LEU A 88 20.33 0.88 10.73
CA LEU A 88 20.59 -0.55 10.69
C LEU A 88 21.05 -0.92 9.27
N THR A 89 22.33 -1.27 9.13
CA THR A 89 22.95 -1.58 7.81
C THR A 89 23.28 -3.04 7.62
N GLU A 90 23.28 -3.82 8.69
CA GLU A 90 23.63 -5.24 8.60
C GLU A 90 22.44 -6.09 8.17
N VAL A 91 22.57 -6.76 7.04
CA VAL A 91 21.63 -7.78 6.59
C VAL A 91 21.98 -9.10 7.30
N HIS A 92 20.98 -9.75 7.88
CA HIS A 92 21.18 -11.04 8.57
C HIS A 92 21.86 -12.04 7.64
N ARG A 93 22.88 -12.76 8.12
CA ARG A 93 23.71 -13.68 7.31
C ARG A 93 22.89 -14.66 6.47
N GLN A 94 21.80 -15.21 7.04
CA GLN A 94 20.91 -16.12 6.31
C GLN A 94 20.17 -15.46 5.14
N ALA A 95 19.92 -14.16 5.21
CA ALA A 95 19.26 -13.40 4.15
C ALA A 95 20.24 -12.92 3.06
N GLN A 96 21.55 -12.85 3.36
CA GLN A 96 22.57 -12.43 2.38
C GLN A 96 22.69 -13.39 1.19
N ASP A 97 22.35 -14.65 1.36
CA ASP A 97 22.40 -15.66 0.29
C ASP A 97 21.11 -15.69 -0.54
N ASP A 98 20.04 -15.02 -0.10
CA ASP A 98 18.79 -14.93 -0.83
C ASP A 98 18.94 -14.00 -2.05
N PRO A 99 18.68 -14.48 -3.28
CA PRO A 99 18.78 -13.67 -4.49
C PRO A 99 17.87 -12.43 -4.49
N ILE A 100 16.69 -12.51 -3.88
CA ILE A 100 15.75 -11.38 -3.79
C ILE A 100 16.34 -10.29 -2.90
N VAL A 101 16.93 -10.68 -1.77
CA VAL A 101 17.57 -9.73 -0.85
C VAL A 101 18.77 -9.05 -1.54
N ARG A 102 19.59 -9.80 -2.28
CA ARG A 102 20.69 -9.22 -3.06
C ARG A 102 20.20 -8.21 -4.09
N MET A 103 19.20 -8.58 -4.90
CA MET A 103 18.60 -7.67 -5.88
C MET A 103 18.01 -6.42 -5.22
N SER A 104 17.39 -6.55 -4.06
CA SER A 104 16.86 -5.39 -3.31
C SER A 104 17.99 -4.47 -2.83
N MET A 105 19.13 -5.02 -2.40
CA MET A 105 20.31 -4.25 -2.02
C MET A 105 20.95 -3.55 -3.24
N ASP A 106 21.00 -4.21 -4.39
CA ASP A 106 21.51 -3.60 -5.63
C ASP A 106 20.67 -2.37 -6.02
N ILE A 107 19.34 -2.50 -5.97
CA ILE A 107 18.43 -1.37 -6.22
C ILE A 107 18.63 -0.26 -5.20
N ARG A 108 18.77 -0.60 -3.92
CA ARG A 108 18.99 0.36 -2.83
C ARG A 108 20.26 1.18 -3.01
N GLU A 109 21.31 0.55 -3.54
CA GLU A 109 22.59 1.18 -3.82
C GLU A 109 22.66 1.82 -5.22
N GLY A 110 21.53 1.87 -5.94
CA GLY A 110 21.42 2.46 -7.27
C GLY A 110 22.06 1.63 -8.38
N ARG A 111 22.34 0.35 -8.14
CA ARG A 111 22.84 -0.55 -9.16
C ARG A 111 21.69 -1.07 -10.03
N GLU A 112 21.97 -1.27 -11.30
CA GLU A 112 21.02 -1.92 -12.21
C GLU A 112 20.99 -3.42 -11.99
N LEU A 113 19.80 -4.02 -12.12
CA LEU A 113 19.67 -5.47 -12.08
C LEU A 113 20.08 -6.08 -13.41
N GLU A 114 20.94 -7.09 -13.36
CA GLU A 114 21.33 -7.86 -14.53
C GLU A 114 20.16 -8.72 -15.03
N ILE A 115 19.94 -8.71 -16.35
CA ILE A 115 18.96 -9.59 -17.00
C ILE A 115 19.45 -11.03 -16.89
N GLY A 116 18.58 -11.93 -16.40
CA GLY A 116 18.90 -13.35 -16.24
C GLY A 116 18.29 -13.96 -15.00
N ARG A 117 18.72 -15.19 -14.70
CA ARG A 117 18.25 -15.94 -13.54
C ARG A 117 19.08 -15.63 -12.29
N HIS A 118 18.37 -15.40 -11.19
CA HIS A 118 18.90 -15.14 -9.87
C HIS A 118 18.24 -16.12 -8.87
N GLY A 119 18.74 -17.35 -8.81
CA GLY A 119 18.10 -18.43 -8.05
C GLY A 119 16.75 -18.81 -8.64
N GLU A 120 15.67 -18.69 -7.85
CA GLU A 120 14.30 -18.92 -8.32
C GLU A 120 13.68 -17.67 -8.97
N SER A 121 14.31 -16.50 -8.81
CA SER A 121 13.89 -15.26 -9.41
C SER A 121 14.48 -15.06 -10.81
N GLU A 122 13.84 -14.22 -11.62
CA GLU A 122 14.31 -13.90 -12.97
C GLU A 122 14.06 -12.44 -13.29
N VAL A 123 15.09 -11.77 -13.83
CA VAL A 123 14.98 -10.41 -14.38
C VAL A 123 14.90 -10.54 -15.89
N VAL A 124 13.82 -10.05 -16.47
CA VAL A 124 13.61 -10.10 -17.93
C VAL A 124 13.35 -8.71 -18.48
N SER A 125 13.68 -8.48 -19.75
CA SER A 125 13.29 -7.26 -20.42
C SER A 125 11.77 -7.21 -20.62
N ARG A 126 11.22 -6.00 -20.73
CA ARG A 126 9.78 -5.82 -20.95
C ARG A 126 9.29 -6.48 -22.25
N SER A 127 10.14 -6.56 -23.26
CA SER A 127 9.84 -7.18 -24.56
C SER A 127 9.78 -8.71 -24.49
N GLU A 128 10.45 -9.30 -23.50
CA GLU A 128 10.55 -10.75 -23.29
C GLU A 128 9.58 -11.26 -22.22
N LEU A 129 8.78 -10.35 -21.64
CA LEU A 129 7.81 -10.73 -20.61
C LEU A 129 6.74 -11.65 -21.21
N ASP A 130 6.72 -12.90 -20.75
CA ASP A 130 5.73 -13.89 -21.15
C ASP A 130 4.35 -13.58 -20.52
N PRO A 131 3.32 -13.32 -21.34
CA PRO A 131 1.97 -13.06 -20.84
C PRO A 131 1.37 -14.20 -20.03
N ASP A 132 1.72 -15.44 -20.29
CA ASP A 132 1.15 -16.59 -19.60
C ASP A 132 1.79 -16.75 -18.20
N ARG A 133 3.06 -16.40 -18.05
CA ARG A 133 3.70 -16.28 -16.72
C ARG A 133 3.04 -15.18 -15.88
N VAL A 134 2.72 -14.03 -16.49
CA VAL A 134 2.00 -12.94 -15.79
C VAL A 134 0.62 -13.41 -15.33
N MET A 135 -0.07 -14.20 -16.17
CA MET A 135 -1.40 -14.74 -15.84
C MET A 135 -1.37 -15.78 -14.73
N GLY A 136 -0.27 -16.54 -14.62
CA GLY A 136 -0.07 -17.56 -13.58
C GLY A 136 0.46 -17.02 -12.26
N ALA A 137 0.83 -15.74 -12.18
CA ALA A 137 1.33 -15.14 -10.96
C ALA A 137 0.22 -14.89 -9.94
N ASP A 138 0.49 -15.13 -8.66
CA ASP A 138 -0.44 -14.85 -7.57
C ASP A 138 -0.72 -13.36 -7.43
N GLN A 139 0.29 -12.53 -7.71
CA GLN A 139 0.20 -11.08 -7.62
C GLN A 139 1.06 -10.40 -8.69
N VAL A 140 0.51 -9.37 -9.34
CA VAL A 140 1.23 -8.51 -10.29
C VAL A 140 1.36 -7.12 -9.70
N LEU A 141 2.59 -6.67 -9.43
CA LEU A 141 2.88 -5.35 -8.90
C LEU A 141 3.30 -4.41 -10.03
N VAL A 142 2.78 -3.20 -10.03
CA VAL A 142 3.09 -2.17 -11.04
C VAL A 142 3.18 -0.79 -10.39
N GLY A 143 4.04 0.07 -10.92
CA GLY A 143 4.29 1.40 -10.35
C GLY A 143 3.19 2.44 -10.64
N ARG A 144 2.26 2.19 -11.59
CA ARG A 144 1.25 3.19 -12.00
C ARG A 144 -0.16 2.62 -12.06
N ASN A 145 -1.14 3.38 -11.58
CA ASN A 145 -2.56 2.99 -11.61
C ASN A 145 -3.09 2.72 -13.03
N ASN A 146 -2.64 3.48 -14.03
CA ASN A 146 -3.06 3.23 -15.41
C ASN A 146 -2.52 1.89 -15.94
N THR A 147 -1.28 1.55 -15.62
CA THR A 147 -0.69 0.24 -15.93
C THR A 147 -1.48 -0.88 -15.25
N ARG A 148 -1.80 -0.73 -13.96
CA ARG A 148 -2.63 -1.67 -13.21
C ARG A 148 -3.98 -1.91 -13.88
N ARG A 149 -4.68 -0.83 -14.27
CA ARG A 149 -5.97 -0.93 -14.98
C ARG A 149 -5.84 -1.66 -16.31
N ALA A 150 -4.79 -1.36 -17.08
CA ALA A 150 -4.54 -2.02 -18.36
C ALA A 150 -4.27 -3.52 -18.19
N TYR A 151 -3.47 -3.92 -17.20
CA TYR A 151 -3.25 -5.33 -16.89
C TYR A 151 -4.53 -6.02 -16.44
N ASN A 152 -5.31 -5.43 -15.52
CA ASN A 152 -6.59 -6.00 -15.09
C ASN A 152 -7.55 -6.23 -16.27
N MET A 153 -7.63 -5.26 -17.20
CA MET A 153 -8.46 -5.42 -18.40
C MET A 153 -7.98 -6.58 -19.27
N ARG A 154 -6.67 -6.68 -19.53
CA ARG A 154 -6.09 -7.75 -20.34
C ARG A 154 -6.29 -9.14 -19.71
N VAL A 155 -6.09 -9.24 -18.39
CA VAL A 155 -6.34 -10.49 -17.65
C VAL A 155 -7.80 -10.91 -17.82
N ARG A 156 -8.75 -10.01 -17.61
CA ARG A 156 -10.19 -10.30 -17.76
C ARG A 156 -10.55 -10.68 -19.18
N GLN A 157 -10.01 -10.00 -20.20
CA GLN A 157 -10.20 -10.36 -21.61
C GLN A 157 -9.72 -11.79 -21.92
N LYS A 158 -8.51 -12.15 -21.44
CA LYS A 158 -7.98 -13.51 -21.61
C LYS A 158 -8.83 -14.57 -20.91
N GLN A 159 -9.49 -14.23 -19.82
CA GLN A 159 -10.41 -15.09 -19.08
C GLN A 159 -11.84 -15.07 -19.67
N ASN A 160 -12.08 -14.39 -20.78
CA ASN A 160 -13.41 -14.20 -21.40
C ASN A 160 -14.43 -13.57 -20.45
N ILE A 161 -13.97 -12.67 -19.55
CA ILE A 161 -14.83 -11.94 -18.62
C ILE A 161 -15.15 -10.57 -19.25
N GLU A 162 -16.34 -10.44 -19.84
CA GLU A 162 -16.83 -9.21 -20.46
C GLU A 162 -17.50 -8.25 -19.47
N ASP A 163 -17.94 -8.76 -18.33
CA ASP A 163 -18.65 -7.97 -17.32
C ASP A 163 -17.71 -6.88 -16.73
N PRO A 164 -18.10 -5.59 -16.73
CA PRO A 164 -17.26 -4.53 -16.19
C PRO A 164 -17.10 -4.57 -14.65
N PHE A 165 -17.99 -5.31 -13.98
CA PHE A 165 -17.97 -5.46 -12.53
C PHE A 165 -17.29 -6.75 -12.09
N PRO A 166 -16.82 -6.83 -10.84
CA PRO A 166 -16.24 -8.06 -10.31
C PRO A 166 -17.20 -9.25 -10.39
N VAL A 167 -16.68 -10.40 -10.76
CA VAL A 167 -17.42 -11.68 -10.83
C VAL A 167 -16.94 -12.65 -9.76
N ALA A 168 -17.67 -13.73 -9.53
CA ALA A 168 -17.24 -14.78 -8.60
C ALA A 168 -15.87 -15.34 -9.02
N GLY A 169 -14.96 -15.46 -8.05
CA GLY A 169 -13.56 -15.84 -8.25
C GLY A 169 -12.57 -14.66 -8.34
N ASP A 170 -13.02 -13.44 -8.66
CA ASP A 170 -12.14 -12.29 -8.73
C ASP A 170 -11.47 -12.00 -7.37
N LYS A 171 -10.17 -11.68 -7.42
CA LYS A 171 -9.40 -11.19 -6.29
C LYS A 171 -9.49 -9.68 -6.24
N LEU A 172 -9.84 -9.13 -5.09
CA LEU A 172 -10.01 -7.70 -4.86
C LEU A 172 -9.10 -7.22 -3.76
N VAL A 173 -8.55 -6.02 -3.93
CA VAL A 173 -7.86 -5.30 -2.85
C VAL A 173 -8.78 -4.20 -2.31
N CYS A 174 -8.89 -4.10 -1.00
CA CYS A 174 -9.62 -3.02 -0.36
C CYS A 174 -8.77 -1.74 -0.42
N LEU A 175 -9.30 -0.68 -1.03
CA LEU A 175 -8.59 0.60 -1.18
C LEU A 175 -8.96 1.64 -0.11
N ARG A 176 -9.97 1.37 0.72
CA ARG A 176 -10.41 2.28 1.79
C ARG A 176 -10.92 1.50 2.99
N ASN A 177 -10.60 2.00 4.17
CA ASN A 177 -11.11 1.43 5.41
C ASN A 177 -12.64 1.56 5.50
N ASN A 178 -13.31 0.46 5.84
CA ASN A 178 -14.72 0.44 6.23
C ASN A 178 -14.86 -0.39 7.52
N ARG A 179 -14.67 0.26 8.65
CA ARG A 179 -14.70 -0.38 9.98
C ARG A 179 -16.02 -1.09 10.26
N LYS A 180 -17.16 -0.53 9.78
CA LYS A 180 -18.49 -1.14 9.98
C LYS A 180 -18.62 -2.50 9.28
N LYS A 181 -17.88 -2.72 8.20
CA LYS A 181 -17.86 -3.97 7.43
C LYS A 181 -16.64 -4.83 7.69
N GLY A 182 -15.73 -4.41 8.56
CA GLY A 182 -14.47 -5.11 8.81
C GLY A 182 -13.50 -5.10 7.61
N LEU A 183 -13.64 -4.15 6.69
CA LEU A 183 -12.78 -4.02 5.52
C LEU A 183 -11.69 -2.98 5.80
N PHE A 184 -10.44 -3.40 5.66
CA PHE A 184 -9.28 -2.53 5.87
C PHE A 184 -8.48 -2.34 4.58
N ASN A 185 -7.90 -1.16 4.43
CA ASN A 185 -7.05 -0.84 3.28
C ASN A 185 -5.90 -1.85 3.18
N GLY A 186 -5.62 -2.32 1.96
CA GLY A 186 -4.63 -3.37 1.69
C GLY A 186 -5.17 -4.80 1.85
N GLY A 187 -6.29 -5.01 2.54
CA GLY A 187 -6.86 -6.34 2.71
C GLY A 187 -7.27 -6.97 1.39
N LEU A 188 -6.90 -8.25 1.22
CA LEU A 188 -7.20 -9.04 0.03
C LEU A 188 -8.48 -9.85 0.25
N TRP A 189 -9.33 -9.87 -0.75
CA TRP A 189 -10.65 -10.48 -0.70
C TRP A 189 -10.96 -11.21 -1.99
N ARG A 190 -11.65 -12.34 -1.89
CA ARG A 190 -12.15 -13.09 -3.03
C ARG A 190 -13.67 -12.97 -3.14
N VAL A 191 -14.18 -12.67 -4.33
CA VAL A 191 -15.62 -12.61 -4.59
C VAL A 191 -16.20 -14.02 -4.59
N LYS A 192 -17.09 -14.33 -3.67
CA LYS A 192 -17.82 -15.61 -3.62
C LYS A 192 -19.09 -15.58 -4.45
N SER A 193 -19.81 -14.46 -4.38
CA SER A 193 -21.03 -14.24 -5.17
C SER A 193 -21.36 -12.78 -5.26
N ARG A 194 -22.16 -12.40 -6.25
CA ARG A 194 -22.73 -11.06 -6.37
C ARG A 194 -24.21 -11.12 -6.72
N THR A 195 -24.94 -10.08 -6.37
CA THR A 195 -26.31 -9.89 -6.83
C THR A 195 -26.32 -8.97 -8.03
N GLN A 196 -27.21 -9.23 -9.00
CA GLN A 196 -27.48 -8.28 -10.08
C GLN A 196 -28.17 -7.03 -9.50
N PRO A 197 -27.87 -5.82 -10.02
CA PRO A 197 -28.62 -4.63 -9.66
C PRO A 197 -30.11 -4.84 -9.99
N ARG A 198 -30.99 -4.63 -9.02
CA ARG A 198 -32.43 -4.77 -9.21
C ARG A 198 -33.09 -3.39 -9.42
N GLY A 199 -33.91 -3.26 -10.46
CA GLY A 199 -34.66 -2.05 -10.77
C GLY A 199 -33.79 -0.84 -11.08
N LYS A 200 -34.17 0.34 -10.55
CA LYS A 200 -33.42 1.61 -10.72
C LYS A 200 -32.17 1.72 -9.85
N SER A 201 -31.93 0.76 -8.96
CA SER A 201 -30.75 0.76 -8.09
C SER A 201 -29.50 0.37 -8.88
N LYS A 202 -28.49 1.22 -8.85
CA LYS A 202 -27.15 0.93 -9.38
C LYS A 202 -26.26 0.21 -8.36
N ILE A 203 -26.82 -0.20 -7.20
CA ILE A 203 -26.05 -0.83 -6.11
C ILE A 203 -25.87 -2.32 -6.43
N LEU A 204 -24.63 -2.71 -6.50
CA LEU A 204 -24.20 -4.09 -6.63
C LEU A 204 -23.72 -4.56 -5.25
N THR A 205 -24.28 -5.67 -4.78
CA THR A 205 -23.86 -6.27 -3.49
C THR A 205 -23.04 -7.52 -3.77
N MET A 206 -21.91 -7.62 -3.10
CA MET A 206 -21.01 -8.77 -3.22
C MET A 206 -20.84 -9.46 -1.86
N ARG A 207 -20.74 -10.77 -1.87
CA ARG A 207 -20.26 -11.57 -0.74
C ARG A 207 -18.77 -11.81 -0.97
N LEU A 208 -17.97 -11.39 0.00
CA LEU A 208 -16.52 -11.53 -0.03
C LEU A 208 -16.09 -12.55 1.05
N SER A 209 -15.00 -13.25 0.83
CA SER A 209 -14.22 -13.92 1.87
C SER A 209 -12.81 -13.34 1.89
N PRO A 210 -12.09 -13.38 3.02
CA PRO A 210 -10.65 -13.15 3.00
C PRO A 210 -10.00 -14.03 1.93
N ASP A 211 -8.99 -13.51 1.24
CA ASP A 211 -8.15 -14.31 0.36
C ASP A 211 -7.08 -14.93 1.28
N GLU A 212 -7.43 -16.05 1.90
CA GLU A 212 -6.51 -16.85 2.70
C GLU A 212 -5.57 -17.57 1.73
N GLU A 213 -4.27 -17.35 1.92
CA GLU A 213 -3.20 -18.08 1.27
C GLU A 213 -3.15 -19.54 1.74
#